data_9b80766a7722b74efc318ddfb88b9635
#
_entry.id   9b80766a7722b74efc318ddfb88b9635
#
_cell.length_a   1.000
_cell.length_b   1.000
_cell.length_c   1.000
_cell.angle_alpha   90.00
_cell.angle_beta   90.00
_cell.angle_gamma   90.00
#
_symmetry.space_group_name_H-M   'P 1'
#
loop_
_entity.id
_entity.type
_entity.pdbx_description
1 polymer ?
#
loop_
_entity_poly.entity_id
_entity_poly.type
_entity_poly.pdbx_seq_one_letter_code
_entity_poly.pdbx_strand_id
1 'polypeptide(L)'
;MTGQSQFAGVWCPSITPMDNDGKIDLNGLNQHLKRLTEAKIDVILLMGSIGEFASFTLEERLLLIREARAMSSLKMVANVSSTCQNDVLLMAQEAYRSGYDAVMILPPYYYGQTAKQLLSYFRQLGQKLSGKWFAYNFPARTGCDLTPELVASLAAEFPNFAGIKDTVDCQSHTRSMIQTTRAVREDFAVLSGYDEYYIPNLLAGGAGIISGLNNVMPELFVSAREAF
;
A
#
# COMPACT_ATOMS: atom_id res chain seq x y z
N MET A 1 -3.96 -8.22 -24.29
CA MET A 1 -3.85 -8.10 -22.82
C MET A 1 -3.76 -6.61 -22.45
N THR A 2 -4.89 -5.94 -22.54
CA THR A 2 -5.03 -4.50 -22.29
C THR A 2 -5.60 -4.32 -20.89
N GLY A 3 -4.98 -3.50 -20.05
CA GLY A 3 -5.57 -3.00 -18.81
C GLY A 3 -5.09 -3.59 -17.47
N GLN A 4 -4.13 -4.52 -17.44
CA GLN A 4 -3.62 -4.99 -16.16
C GLN A 4 -2.66 -3.97 -15.54
N SER A 5 -2.90 -3.60 -14.28
CA SER A 5 -2.03 -2.66 -13.55
C SER A 5 -0.60 -3.20 -13.45
N GLN A 6 0.39 -2.33 -13.64
CA GLN A 6 1.80 -2.68 -13.39
C GLN A 6 2.09 -3.04 -11.92
N PHE A 7 1.13 -2.81 -11.04
CA PHE A 7 1.17 -3.14 -9.62
C PHE A 7 0.30 -4.36 -9.27
N ALA A 8 -0.15 -5.12 -10.27
CA ALA A 8 -0.85 -6.38 -10.01
C ALA A 8 0.10 -7.42 -9.40
N GLY A 9 -0.46 -8.32 -8.59
CA GLY A 9 0.25 -9.47 -8.05
C GLY A 9 0.17 -9.60 -6.52
N VAL A 10 1.18 -10.26 -5.98
CA VAL A 10 1.31 -10.61 -4.56
C VAL A 10 2.29 -9.66 -3.89
N TRP A 11 1.78 -8.86 -2.94
CA TRP A 11 2.61 -7.91 -2.19
C TRP A 11 2.86 -8.42 -0.77
N CYS A 12 4.05 -8.14 -0.25
CA CYS A 12 4.37 -8.34 1.16
C CYS A 12 4.41 -7.00 1.90
N PRO A 13 3.53 -6.75 2.88
CA PRO A 13 3.71 -5.65 3.82
C PRO A 13 4.79 -6.05 4.82
N SER A 14 6.04 -5.70 4.48
CA SER A 14 7.23 -6.11 5.24
C SER A 14 7.12 -5.74 6.72
N ILE A 15 7.51 -6.67 7.59
CA ILE A 15 7.83 -6.36 8.98
C ILE A 15 9.01 -5.38 9.04
N THR A 16 9.15 -4.69 10.17
CA THR A 16 10.34 -3.90 10.51
C THR A 16 11.06 -4.60 11.66
N PRO A 17 12.12 -5.39 11.40
CA PRO A 17 12.88 -6.02 12.47
C PRO A 17 13.47 -5.00 13.43
N MET A 18 13.46 -5.33 14.72
CA MET A 18 13.99 -4.50 15.81
C MET A 18 14.92 -5.34 16.69
N ASP A 19 15.91 -4.69 17.28
CA ASP A 19 16.76 -5.30 18.30
C ASP A 19 16.05 -5.36 19.66
N ASN A 20 16.75 -5.89 20.67
CA ASN A 20 16.21 -6.03 22.03
C ASN A 20 15.95 -4.69 22.72
N ASP A 21 16.52 -3.59 22.24
CA ASP A 21 16.32 -2.23 22.75
C ASP A 21 15.20 -1.48 21.95
N GLY A 22 14.55 -2.17 21.00
CA GLY A 22 13.49 -1.60 20.17
C GLY A 22 14.01 -0.70 19.02
N LYS A 23 15.31 -0.74 18.71
CA LYS A 23 15.90 -0.02 17.58
C LYS A 23 15.77 -0.83 16.31
N ILE A 24 15.65 -0.15 15.19
CA ILE A 24 15.55 -0.77 13.87
C ILE A 24 16.80 -1.62 13.58
N ASP A 25 16.60 -2.91 13.31
CA ASP A 25 17.64 -3.82 12.84
C ASP A 25 17.69 -3.82 11.30
N LEU A 26 18.56 -2.98 10.74
CA LEU A 26 18.75 -2.90 9.29
C LEU A 26 19.33 -4.19 8.70
N ASN A 27 20.11 -4.96 9.45
CA ASN A 27 20.65 -6.25 8.98
C ASN A 27 19.55 -7.30 8.89
N GLY A 28 18.71 -7.40 9.90
CA GLY A 28 17.52 -8.25 9.88
C GLY A 28 16.56 -7.87 8.77
N LEU A 29 16.34 -6.57 8.55
CA LEU A 29 15.54 -6.08 7.43
C LEU A 29 16.12 -6.50 6.08
N ASN A 30 17.42 -6.33 5.87
CA ASN A 30 18.09 -6.72 4.62
C ASN A 30 17.94 -8.22 4.35
N GLN A 31 18.14 -9.07 5.36
CA GLN A 31 17.95 -10.53 5.24
C GLN A 31 16.50 -10.86 4.88
N HIS A 32 15.52 -10.19 5.52
CA HIS A 32 14.11 -10.40 5.24
C HIS A 32 13.74 -9.98 3.80
N LEU A 33 14.15 -8.80 3.35
CA LEU A 33 13.87 -8.31 1.99
C LEU A 33 14.54 -9.19 0.92
N LYS A 34 15.74 -9.72 1.18
CA LYS A 34 16.40 -10.69 0.32
C LYS A 34 15.57 -11.98 0.19
N ARG A 35 15.09 -12.53 1.32
CA ARG A 35 14.21 -13.71 1.32
C ARG A 35 12.93 -13.46 0.49
N LEU A 36 12.29 -12.31 0.63
CA LEU A 36 11.12 -11.96 -0.17
C LEU A 36 11.43 -11.86 -1.67
N THR A 37 12.62 -11.38 -2.01
CA THR A 37 13.11 -11.31 -3.40
C THR A 37 13.31 -12.72 -3.97
N GLU A 38 13.93 -13.62 -3.21
CA GLU A 38 14.15 -15.03 -3.59
C GLU A 38 12.81 -15.77 -3.75
N ALA A 39 11.83 -15.47 -2.91
CA ALA A 39 10.48 -16.02 -3.00
C ALA A 39 9.63 -15.45 -4.16
N LYS A 40 10.15 -14.49 -4.94
CA LYS A 40 9.48 -13.87 -6.11
C LYS A 40 8.19 -13.13 -5.77
N ILE A 41 8.16 -12.45 -4.63
CA ILE A 41 7.13 -11.46 -4.32
C ILE A 41 7.15 -10.36 -5.40
N ASP A 42 5.98 -9.86 -5.81
CA ASP A 42 5.89 -8.84 -6.87
C ASP A 42 6.24 -7.43 -6.36
N VAL A 43 5.79 -7.10 -5.15
CA VAL A 43 5.98 -5.75 -4.55
C VAL A 43 6.18 -5.85 -3.04
N ILE A 44 7.09 -5.07 -2.52
CA ILE A 44 7.28 -4.88 -1.08
C ILE A 44 6.59 -3.58 -0.65
N LEU A 45 5.69 -3.65 0.32
CA LEU A 45 5.14 -2.48 1.01
C LEU A 45 5.92 -2.26 2.31
N LEU A 46 6.77 -1.25 2.34
CA LEU A 46 7.54 -0.88 3.53
C LEU A 46 6.68 -0.07 4.49
N MET A 47 6.87 -0.27 5.80
CA MET A 47 6.19 0.49 6.86
C MET A 47 4.65 0.46 6.76
N GLY A 48 4.05 -0.66 6.36
CA GLY A 48 2.61 -0.88 6.52
C GLY A 48 2.23 -1.02 8.00
N SER A 49 0.96 -1.36 8.27
CA SER A 49 0.51 -1.63 9.66
C SER A 49 1.28 -2.80 10.30
N ILE A 50 1.61 -3.83 9.52
CA ILE A 50 2.45 -4.96 9.97
C ILE A 50 3.90 -4.52 10.20
N GLY A 51 4.40 -3.54 9.46
CA GLY A 51 5.71 -2.92 9.68
C GLY A 51 5.70 -1.86 10.78
N GLU A 52 4.62 -1.75 11.55
CA GLU A 52 4.49 -0.95 12.77
C GLU A 52 4.79 0.55 12.58
N PHE A 53 4.44 1.11 11.42
CA PHE A 53 4.81 2.49 11.03
C PHE A 53 4.48 3.56 12.07
N ALA A 54 3.41 3.37 12.84
CA ALA A 54 2.94 4.35 13.83
C ALA A 54 3.80 4.38 15.10
N SER A 55 4.68 3.38 15.29
CA SER A 55 5.57 3.26 16.47
C SER A 55 6.93 3.94 16.26
N PHE A 56 7.21 4.40 15.02
CA PHE A 56 8.49 5.02 14.66
C PHE A 56 8.36 6.54 14.56
N THR A 57 9.41 7.24 14.98
CA THR A 57 9.57 8.69 14.77
C THR A 57 9.70 9.01 13.28
N LEU A 58 9.51 10.27 12.89
CA LEU A 58 9.68 10.71 11.52
C LEU A 58 11.11 10.44 11.01
N GLU A 59 12.13 10.67 11.84
CA GLU A 59 13.53 10.44 11.53
C GLU A 59 13.81 8.97 11.25
N GLU A 60 13.30 8.06 12.06
CA GLU A 60 13.44 6.61 11.87
C GLU A 60 12.73 6.15 10.58
N ARG A 61 11.58 6.71 10.28
CA ARG A 61 10.85 6.39 9.05
C ARG A 61 11.58 6.91 7.81
N LEU A 62 12.17 8.10 7.86
CA LEU A 62 13.01 8.63 6.80
C LEU A 62 14.30 7.80 6.62
N LEU A 63 14.90 7.32 7.72
CA LEU A 63 16.03 6.39 7.68
C LEU A 63 15.63 5.09 6.95
N LEU A 64 14.52 4.45 7.36
CA LEU A 64 14.01 3.23 6.73
C LEU A 64 13.76 3.42 5.23
N ILE A 65 13.16 4.54 4.81
CA ILE A 65 12.93 4.84 3.40
C ILE A 65 14.25 4.86 2.62
N ARG A 66 15.27 5.53 3.13
CA ARG A 66 16.57 5.62 2.46
C ARG A 66 17.29 4.29 2.38
N GLU A 67 17.42 3.61 3.53
CA GLU A 67 18.23 2.40 3.64
C GLU A 67 17.59 1.19 2.96
N ALA A 68 16.28 0.98 3.15
CA ALA A 68 15.61 -0.22 2.65
C ALA A 68 15.55 -0.27 1.10
N ARG A 69 15.54 0.87 0.41
CA ARG A 69 15.44 0.87 -1.05
C ARG A 69 16.62 0.18 -1.73
N ALA A 70 17.81 0.28 -1.17
CA ALA A 70 19.02 -0.37 -1.69
C ALA A 70 19.08 -1.88 -1.40
N MET A 71 18.22 -2.39 -0.50
CA MET A 71 18.24 -3.79 -0.05
C MET A 71 17.45 -4.75 -0.96
N SER A 72 16.68 -4.25 -1.95
CA SER A 72 15.89 -5.10 -2.84
C SER A 72 15.80 -4.52 -4.25
N SER A 73 15.83 -5.43 -5.24
CA SER A 73 15.57 -5.11 -6.65
C SER A 73 14.09 -5.12 -7.02
N LEU A 74 13.22 -5.59 -6.12
CA LEU A 74 11.78 -5.63 -6.35
C LEU A 74 11.18 -4.23 -6.40
N LYS A 75 9.97 -4.13 -6.97
CA LYS A 75 9.16 -2.92 -6.80
C LYS A 75 8.92 -2.67 -5.31
N MET A 76 9.04 -1.42 -4.90
CA MET A 76 8.82 -1.03 -3.52
C MET A 76 7.84 0.14 -3.44
N VAL A 77 6.93 0.04 -2.47
CA VAL A 77 5.99 1.08 -2.09
C VAL A 77 6.24 1.45 -0.64
N ALA A 78 6.40 2.73 -0.34
CA ALA A 78 6.57 3.19 1.04
C ALA A 78 5.22 3.67 1.60
N ASN A 79 4.80 3.16 2.76
CA ASN A 79 3.70 3.75 3.49
C ASN A 79 4.19 5.04 4.17
N VAL A 80 3.64 6.17 3.75
CA VAL A 80 4.00 7.50 4.25
C VAL A 80 2.89 8.13 5.09
N SER A 81 1.97 7.31 5.60
CA SER A 81 0.82 7.77 6.39
C SER A 81 1.27 8.48 7.67
N SER A 82 0.67 9.63 7.94
CA SER A 82 0.82 10.39 9.19
C SER A 82 -0.45 11.20 9.44
N THR A 83 -0.73 11.55 10.68
CA THR A 83 -1.76 12.55 11.03
C THR A 83 -1.31 13.97 10.69
N CYS A 84 0.00 14.19 10.52
CA CYS A 84 0.59 15.44 10.05
C CYS A 84 0.79 15.39 8.53
N GLN A 85 0.05 16.22 7.78
CA GLN A 85 0.12 16.24 6.33
C GLN A 85 1.53 16.63 5.80
N ASN A 86 2.25 17.48 6.51
CA ASN A 86 3.61 17.86 6.12
C ASN A 86 4.58 16.67 6.18
N ASP A 87 4.43 15.80 7.19
CA ASP A 87 5.25 14.59 7.31
C ASP A 87 4.95 13.61 6.17
N VAL A 88 3.66 13.49 5.77
CA VAL A 88 3.28 12.69 4.60
C VAL A 88 4.02 13.15 3.36
N LEU A 89 4.02 14.45 3.09
CA LEU A 89 4.67 15.04 1.91
C LEU A 89 6.19 14.91 1.97
N LEU A 90 6.79 15.11 3.14
CA LEU A 90 8.24 14.97 3.34
C LEU A 90 8.69 13.53 3.09
N MET A 91 7.99 12.55 3.68
CA MET A 91 8.29 11.13 3.46
C MET A 91 8.02 10.70 2.02
N ALA A 92 6.97 11.21 1.37
CA ALA A 92 6.70 10.92 -0.04
C ALA A 92 7.81 11.45 -0.95
N GLN A 93 8.27 12.67 -0.71
CA GLN A 93 9.39 13.26 -1.45
C GLN A 93 10.67 12.43 -1.28
N GLU A 94 10.98 12.01 -0.04
CA GLU A 94 12.13 11.14 0.23
C GLU A 94 12.00 9.79 -0.48
N ALA A 95 10.81 9.16 -0.45
CA ALA A 95 10.57 7.89 -1.12
C ALA A 95 10.79 8.00 -2.65
N TYR A 96 10.23 9.02 -3.30
CA TYR A 96 10.44 9.23 -4.73
C TYR A 96 11.92 9.51 -5.06
N ARG A 97 12.61 10.31 -4.23
CA ARG A 97 14.04 10.58 -4.39
C ARG A 97 14.90 9.32 -4.24
N SER A 98 14.52 8.44 -3.33
CA SER A 98 15.18 7.15 -3.10
C SER A 98 14.86 6.10 -4.17
N GLY A 99 13.92 6.37 -5.10
CA GLY A 99 13.59 5.47 -6.20
C GLY A 99 12.50 4.44 -5.87
N TYR A 100 11.58 4.75 -4.96
CA TYR A 100 10.37 3.95 -4.76
C TYR A 100 9.42 4.11 -5.94
N ASP A 101 8.73 3.01 -6.31
CA ASP A 101 7.80 2.97 -7.43
C ASP A 101 6.49 3.71 -7.14
N ALA A 102 6.10 3.80 -5.86
CA ALA A 102 4.95 4.54 -5.39
C ALA A 102 5.02 4.78 -3.86
N VAL A 103 4.09 5.59 -3.36
CA VAL A 103 3.81 5.72 -1.93
C VAL A 103 2.39 5.26 -1.61
N MET A 104 2.13 4.88 -0.35
CA MET A 104 0.81 4.50 0.14
C MET A 104 0.40 5.37 1.32
N ILE A 105 -0.87 5.80 1.35
CA ILE A 105 -1.36 6.81 2.29
C ILE A 105 -2.70 6.38 2.89
N LEU A 106 -2.76 6.23 4.22
CA LEU A 106 -4.01 6.18 4.99
C LEU A 106 -4.68 7.56 5.02
N PRO A 107 -6.01 7.62 5.16
CA PRO A 107 -6.63 8.84 5.66
C PRO A 107 -6.03 9.26 7.01
N PRO A 108 -6.16 10.52 7.43
CA PRO A 108 -5.84 10.89 8.80
C PRO A 108 -6.61 9.99 9.77
N TYR A 109 -5.90 9.39 10.69
CA TYR A 109 -6.46 8.52 11.73
C TYR A 109 -6.50 9.25 13.07
N TYR A 110 -7.16 8.68 14.08
CA TYR A 110 -7.46 9.23 15.41
C TYR A 110 -8.78 10.02 15.44
N TYR A 111 -9.01 10.97 14.54
CA TYR A 111 -10.29 11.67 14.41
C TYR A 111 -11.04 11.17 13.17
N GLY A 112 -12.28 10.71 13.34
CA GLY A 112 -13.14 10.31 12.22
C GLY A 112 -13.35 11.48 11.23
N GLN A 113 -13.31 11.16 9.94
CA GLN A 113 -13.46 12.13 8.85
C GLN A 113 -14.74 11.86 8.06
N THR A 114 -15.41 12.92 7.64
CA THR A 114 -16.52 12.83 6.68
C THR A 114 -15.99 12.59 5.27
N ALA A 115 -16.82 12.05 4.37
CA ALA A 115 -16.44 11.83 2.96
C ALA A 115 -15.94 13.12 2.28
N LYS A 116 -16.53 14.28 2.61
CA LYS A 116 -16.09 15.59 2.09
C LYS A 116 -14.69 15.96 2.56
N GLN A 117 -14.37 15.69 3.82
CA GLN A 117 -13.04 15.94 4.38
C GLN A 117 -11.99 15.00 3.78
N LEU A 118 -12.34 13.71 3.62
CA LEU A 118 -11.48 12.71 2.97
C LEU A 118 -11.16 13.10 1.53
N LEU A 119 -12.17 13.50 0.75
CA LEU A 119 -11.99 13.95 -0.62
C LEU A 119 -11.08 15.19 -0.68
N SER A 120 -11.30 16.17 0.21
CA SER A 120 -10.45 17.37 0.30
C SER A 120 -9.01 17.02 0.66
N TYR A 121 -8.79 16.12 1.63
CA TYR A 121 -7.48 15.67 2.06
C TYR A 121 -6.68 15.01 0.92
N PHE A 122 -7.29 14.03 0.24
CA PHE A 122 -6.60 13.33 -0.85
C PHE A 122 -6.39 14.23 -2.08
N ARG A 123 -7.28 15.17 -2.35
CA ARG A 123 -7.07 16.18 -3.41
C ARG A 123 -5.87 17.08 -3.13
N GLN A 124 -5.75 17.58 -1.88
CA GLN A 124 -4.60 18.40 -1.48
C GLN A 124 -3.28 17.64 -1.58
N LEU A 125 -3.27 16.34 -1.24
CA LEU A 125 -2.10 15.49 -1.41
C LEU A 125 -1.82 15.22 -2.89
N GLY A 126 -2.82 14.78 -3.66
CA GLY A 126 -2.68 14.45 -5.08
C GLY A 126 -2.11 15.60 -5.92
N GLN A 127 -2.45 16.85 -5.58
CA GLN A 127 -1.89 18.04 -6.21
C GLN A 127 -0.41 18.27 -5.92
N LYS A 128 0.12 17.71 -4.83
CA LYS A 128 1.50 17.92 -4.36
C LYS A 128 2.41 16.72 -4.59
N LEU A 129 1.84 15.54 -4.80
CA LEU A 129 2.61 14.31 -5.02
C LEU A 129 3.11 14.24 -6.46
N SER A 130 4.43 14.16 -6.63
CA SER A 130 5.08 14.14 -7.94
C SER A 130 5.13 12.76 -8.60
N GLY A 131 4.95 11.68 -7.83
CA GLY A 131 5.01 10.30 -8.28
C GLY A 131 3.70 9.55 -8.05
N LYS A 132 3.72 8.23 -8.33
CA LYS A 132 2.55 7.37 -8.13
C LYS A 132 2.23 7.20 -6.66
N TRP A 133 0.94 7.10 -6.36
CA TRP A 133 0.47 6.91 -4.98
C TRP A 133 -0.73 5.98 -4.92
N PHE A 134 -0.90 5.36 -3.76
CA PHE A 134 -2.01 4.50 -3.38
C PHE A 134 -2.75 5.08 -2.19
N ALA A 135 -4.05 4.95 -2.16
CA ALA A 135 -4.81 5.09 -0.93
C ALA A 135 -4.77 3.77 -0.14
N TYR A 136 -4.91 3.87 1.17
CA TYR A 136 -5.06 2.71 2.04
C TYR A 136 -6.37 2.85 2.82
N ASN A 137 -7.33 2.02 2.49
CA ASN A 137 -8.62 1.95 3.18
C ASN A 137 -8.53 0.91 4.31
N PHE A 138 -8.67 1.35 5.54
CA PHE A 138 -8.71 0.48 6.72
C PHE A 138 -9.65 1.06 7.79
N PRO A 139 -10.96 0.98 7.59
CA PRO A 139 -11.96 1.63 8.46
C PRO A 139 -11.83 1.25 9.93
N ALA A 140 -11.49 -0.02 10.23
CA ALA A 140 -11.31 -0.50 11.60
C ALA A 140 -10.16 0.21 12.35
N ARG A 141 -9.25 0.88 11.67
CA ARG A 141 -8.11 1.61 12.24
C ARG A 141 -8.20 3.12 12.08
N THR A 142 -8.88 3.57 11.04
CA THR A 142 -8.97 5.02 10.73
C THR A 142 -10.28 5.66 11.18
N GLY A 143 -11.30 4.82 11.49
CA GLY A 143 -12.64 5.29 11.83
C GLY A 143 -13.41 5.92 10.65
N CYS A 144 -12.90 5.76 9.43
CA CYS A 144 -13.54 6.28 8.21
C CYS A 144 -13.33 5.33 7.03
N ASP A 145 -14.26 5.34 6.09
CA ASP A 145 -14.25 4.49 4.90
C ASP A 145 -14.01 5.32 3.63
N LEU A 146 -13.16 4.81 2.74
CA LEU A 146 -12.96 5.33 1.40
C LEU A 146 -13.95 4.64 0.47
N THR A 147 -15.12 5.25 0.27
CA THR A 147 -16.16 4.63 -0.56
C THR A 147 -15.74 4.48 -2.02
N PRO A 148 -16.30 3.50 -2.76
CA PRO A 148 -15.98 3.30 -4.18
C PRO A 148 -16.14 4.57 -5.03
N GLU A 149 -17.17 5.39 -4.79
CA GLU A 149 -17.45 6.62 -5.52
C GLU A 149 -16.38 7.69 -5.24
N LEU A 150 -15.95 7.82 -3.97
CA LEU A 150 -14.87 8.74 -3.59
C LEU A 150 -13.57 8.35 -4.29
N VAL A 151 -13.23 7.08 -4.26
CA VAL A 151 -11.99 6.58 -4.88
C VAL A 151 -12.03 6.72 -6.39
N ALA A 152 -13.15 6.41 -7.05
CA ALA A 152 -13.33 6.59 -8.48
C ALA A 152 -13.22 8.07 -8.89
N SER A 153 -13.78 8.99 -8.09
CA SER A 153 -13.63 10.43 -8.33
C SER A 153 -12.16 10.86 -8.31
N LEU A 154 -11.38 10.39 -7.34
CA LEU A 154 -9.93 10.66 -7.28
C LEU A 154 -9.16 10.00 -8.42
N ALA A 155 -9.52 8.77 -8.80
CA ALA A 155 -8.89 8.05 -9.91
C ALA A 155 -9.11 8.74 -11.26
N ALA A 156 -10.27 9.37 -11.46
CA ALA A 156 -10.55 10.17 -12.64
C ALA A 156 -9.79 11.51 -12.66
N GLU A 157 -9.57 12.11 -11.47
CA GLU A 157 -8.92 13.42 -11.33
C GLU A 157 -7.39 13.35 -11.40
N PHE A 158 -6.78 12.26 -10.83
CA PHE A 158 -5.33 12.15 -10.68
C PHE A 158 -4.75 10.95 -11.47
N PRO A 159 -4.09 11.17 -12.62
CA PRO A 159 -3.47 10.08 -13.39
C PRO A 159 -2.39 9.30 -12.64
N ASN A 160 -1.74 9.91 -11.65
CA ASN A 160 -0.72 9.29 -10.80
C ASN A 160 -1.30 8.56 -9.56
N PHE A 161 -2.62 8.62 -9.33
CA PHE A 161 -3.29 7.77 -8.33
C PHE A 161 -3.41 6.35 -8.88
N ALA A 162 -2.50 5.46 -8.47
CA ALA A 162 -2.30 4.16 -9.09
C ALA A 162 -3.22 3.05 -8.57
N GLY A 163 -3.79 3.20 -7.39
CA GLY A 163 -4.63 2.16 -6.81
C GLY A 163 -4.97 2.36 -5.34
N ILE A 164 -5.58 1.33 -4.78
CA ILE A 164 -6.00 1.29 -3.38
C ILE A 164 -5.70 -0.09 -2.77
N LYS A 165 -5.22 -0.08 -1.52
CA LYS A 165 -5.29 -1.24 -0.62
C LYS A 165 -6.61 -1.17 0.12
N ASP A 166 -7.49 -2.15 -0.09
CA ASP A 166 -8.80 -2.23 0.53
C ASP A 166 -8.80 -3.29 1.64
N THR A 167 -8.72 -2.85 2.89
CA THR A 167 -8.72 -3.71 4.07
C THR A 167 -10.07 -3.59 4.77
N VAL A 168 -11.08 -4.12 4.10
CA VAL A 168 -12.47 -4.16 4.57
C VAL A 168 -12.93 -5.62 4.56
N ASP A 169 -13.46 -6.10 5.70
CA ASP A 169 -14.01 -7.46 5.82
C ASP A 169 -15.41 -7.53 5.19
N CYS A 170 -15.46 -7.24 3.88
CA CYS A 170 -16.69 -7.25 3.09
C CYS A 170 -16.36 -7.37 1.60
N GLN A 171 -16.52 -8.55 1.02
CA GLN A 171 -16.28 -8.77 -0.40
C GLN A 171 -17.12 -7.92 -1.34
N SER A 172 -18.36 -7.61 -0.96
CA SER A 172 -19.21 -6.74 -1.78
C SER A 172 -18.67 -5.32 -1.86
N HIS A 173 -18.01 -4.81 -0.81
CA HIS A 173 -17.32 -3.52 -0.82
C HIS A 173 -16.17 -3.54 -1.83
N THR A 174 -15.24 -4.49 -1.69
CA THR A 174 -14.09 -4.61 -2.60
C THR A 174 -14.52 -4.84 -4.05
N ARG A 175 -15.54 -5.66 -4.29
CA ARG A 175 -16.10 -5.85 -5.65
C ARG A 175 -16.68 -4.55 -6.21
N SER A 176 -17.44 -3.79 -5.42
CA SER A 176 -17.95 -2.47 -5.83
C SER A 176 -16.81 -1.50 -6.11
N MET A 177 -15.76 -1.49 -5.27
CA MET A 177 -14.55 -0.70 -5.48
C MET A 177 -13.91 -1.01 -6.84
N ILE A 178 -13.74 -2.29 -7.18
CA ILE A 178 -13.18 -2.73 -8.46
C ILE A 178 -14.05 -2.25 -9.63
N GLN A 179 -15.36 -2.50 -9.57
CA GLN A 179 -16.28 -2.16 -10.66
C GLN A 179 -16.34 -0.65 -10.90
N THR A 180 -16.46 0.14 -9.83
CA THR A 180 -16.60 1.60 -9.92
C THR A 180 -15.31 2.27 -10.40
N THR A 181 -14.15 1.81 -9.92
CA THR A 181 -12.85 2.39 -10.33
C THR A 181 -12.47 1.97 -11.75
N ARG A 182 -12.74 0.73 -12.17
CA ARG A 182 -12.47 0.27 -13.54
C ARG A 182 -13.33 0.97 -14.58
N ALA A 183 -14.53 1.41 -14.23
CA ALA A 183 -15.38 2.20 -15.12
C ALA A 183 -14.75 3.54 -15.52
N VAL A 184 -13.83 4.09 -14.69
CA VAL A 184 -13.14 5.36 -14.95
C VAL A 184 -11.68 5.15 -15.36
N ARG A 185 -11.04 4.06 -14.88
CA ARG A 185 -9.65 3.73 -15.19
C ARG A 185 -9.38 2.22 -15.14
N GLU A 186 -9.14 1.64 -16.30
CA GLU A 186 -8.98 0.19 -16.46
C GLU A 186 -7.74 -0.36 -15.72
N ASP A 187 -6.66 0.41 -15.66
CA ASP A 187 -5.38 0.05 -15.02
C ASP A 187 -5.31 0.35 -13.52
N PHE A 188 -6.41 0.80 -12.90
CA PHE A 188 -6.45 1.12 -11.48
C PHE A 188 -6.35 -0.15 -10.61
N ALA A 189 -5.36 -0.22 -9.72
CA ALA A 189 -5.10 -1.40 -8.91
C ALA A 189 -5.95 -1.41 -7.63
N VAL A 190 -6.88 -2.34 -7.51
CA VAL A 190 -7.58 -2.64 -6.25
C VAL A 190 -7.01 -3.91 -5.66
N LEU A 191 -6.32 -3.80 -4.52
CA LEU A 191 -5.65 -4.89 -3.81
C LEU A 191 -6.38 -5.19 -2.50
N SER A 192 -6.66 -6.46 -2.22
CA SER A 192 -7.22 -6.85 -0.92
C SER A 192 -6.16 -6.80 0.18
N GLY A 193 -6.57 -6.40 1.39
CA GLY A 193 -5.73 -6.46 2.58
C GLY A 193 -6.02 -7.66 3.49
N TYR A 194 -6.99 -8.53 3.12
CA TYR A 194 -7.33 -9.76 3.83
C TYR A 194 -6.93 -10.98 3.00
N ASP A 195 -6.24 -11.93 3.62
CA ASP A 195 -5.60 -13.07 2.96
C ASP A 195 -6.63 -13.98 2.27
N GLU A 196 -7.76 -14.25 2.91
CA GLU A 196 -8.87 -15.06 2.38
C GLU A 196 -9.55 -14.45 1.15
N TYR A 197 -9.37 -13.17 0.90
CA TYR A 197 -9.98 -12.48 -0.24
C TYR A 197 -9.10 -12.41 -1.48
N TYR A 198 -7.97 -13.11 -1.52
CA TYR A 198 -7.08 -13.09 -2.68
C TYR A 198 -7.77 -13.60 -3.96
N ILE A 199 -8.25 -14.83 -3.93
CA ILE A 199 -8.94 -15.43 -5.11
C ILE A 199 -10.24 -14.68 -5.43
N PRO A 200 -11.11 -14.36 -4.45
CA PRO A 200 -12.27 -13.50 -4.72
C PRO A 200 -11.94 -12.14 -5.34
N ASN A 201 -10.83 -11.50 -4.95
CA ASN A 201 -10.37 -10.25 -5.54
C ASN A 201 -10.03 -10.44 -7.02
N LEU A 202 -9.25 -11.47 -7.37
CA LEU A 202 -8.88 -11.78 -8.74
C LEU A 202 -10.11 -12.11 -9.61
N LEU A 203 -11.03 -12.92 -9.11
CA LEU A 203 -12.28 -13.28 -9.80
C LEU A 203 -13.19 -12.06 -10.05
N ALA A 204 -13.16 -11.07 -9.16
CA ALA A 204 -13.86 -9.80 -9.35
C ALA A 204 -13.15 -8.86 -10.34
N GLY A 205 -11.95 -9.20 -10.80
CA GLY A 205 -11.12 -8.37 -11.67
C GLY A 205 -10.19 -7.41 -10.93
N GLY A 206 -9.93 -7.64 -9.64
CA GLY A 206 -8.97 -6.87 -8.87
C GLY A 206 -7.52 -7.16 -9.25
N ALA A 207 -6.60 -6.45 -8.62
CA ALA A 207 -5.18 -6.49 -8.96
C ALA A 207 -4.37 -7.50 -8.14
N GLY A 208 -4.93 -8.06 -7.05
CA GLY A 208 -4.21 -9.01 -6.22
C GLY A 208 -4.34 -8.76 -4.71
N ILE A 209 -3.28 -9.04 -3.99
CA ILE A 209 -3.29 -9.06 -2.52
C ILE A 209 -2.08 -8.36 -1.91
N ILE A 210 -2.29 -7.78 -0.72
CA ILE A 210 -1.24 -7.33 0.20
C ILE A 210 -1.36 -8.16 1.47
N SER A 211 -0.65 -9.30 1.51
CA SER A 211 -0.80 -10.35 2.51
C SER A 211 0.25 -10.28 3.61
N GLY A 212 -0.22 -10.28 4.85
CA GLY A 212 0.64 -10.39 6.03
C GLY A 212 1.37 -11.72 6.14
N LEU A 213 0.74 -12.80 5.69
CA LEU A 213 1.33 -14.14 5.68
C LEU A 213 2.59 -14.23 4.81
N ASN A 214 2.78 -13.34 3.84
CA ASN A 214 3.97 -13.30 3.01
C ASN A 214 5.26 -13.01 3.79
N ASN A 215 5.18 -12.50 5.02
CA ASN A 215 6.34 -12.38 5.90
C ASN A 215 6.83 -13.74 6.45
N VAL A 216 5.98 -14.76 6.44
CA VAL A 216 6.25 -16.10 7.00
C VAL A 216 6.27 -17.16 5.91
N MET A 217 5.31 -17.12 5.00
CA MET A 217 5.09 -18.13 3.95
C MET A 217 4.85 -17.46 2.58
N PRO A 218 5.83 -16.72 2.03
CA PRO A 218 5.64 -15.97 0.78
C PRO A 218 5.34 -16.91 -0.41
N GLU A 219 5.83 -18.15 -0.37
CA GLU A 219 5.65 -19.13 -1.43
C GLU A 219 4.18 -19.53 -1.63
N LEU A 220 3.36 -19.44 -0.57
CA LEU A 220 1.94 -19.83 -0.63
C LEU A 220 1.17 -19.01 -1.67
N PHE A 221 1.24 -17.68 -1.57
CA PHE A 221 0.52 -16.79 -2.49
C PHE A 221 1.20 -16.68 -3.84
N VAL A 222 2.52 -16.82 -3.92
CA VAL A 222 3.25 -16.90 -5.19
C VAL A 222 2.81 -18.13 -5.97
N SER A 223 2.73 -19.31 -5.34
CA SER A 223 2.23 -20.53 -5.98
C SER A 223 0.76 -20.40 -6.40
N ALA A 224 -0.08 -19.75 -5.56
CA ALA A 224 -1.46 -19.49 -5.93
C ALA A 224 -1.59 -18.57 -7.15
N ARG A 225 -0.71 -17.55 -7.26
CA ARG A 225 -0.64 -16.68 -8.45
C ARG A 225 -0.25 -17.45 -9.71
N GLU A 226 0.71 -18.38 -9.59
CA GLU A 226 1.19 -19.17 -10.73
C GLU A 226 0.16 -20.20 -11.21
N ALA A 227 -0.73 -20.64 -10.31
CA ALA A 227 -1.80 -21.59 -10.59
C ALA A 227 -3.08 -20.95 -11.16
N PHE A 228 -3.30 -19.64 -10.95
CA PHE A 228 -4.48 -18.88 -11.40
C PHE A 228 -4.27 -18.35 -12.83
#